data_73c0c9f88d84b013413947d251317134
#
_entry.id   73c0c9f88d84b013413947d251317134
#
_cell.length_a   1.000
_cell.length_b   1.000
_cell.length_c   1.000
_cell.angle_alpha   90.00
_cell.angle_beta   90.00
_cell.angle_gamma   90.00
#
_symmetry.space_group_name_H-M   'P 1'
#
loop_
_entity.id
_entity.type
_entity.pdbx_description
1 polymer ?
#
loop_
_entity_poly.entity_id
_entity_poly.type
_entity_poly.pdbx_seq_one_letter_code
_entity_poly.pdbx_strand_id
1 'polypeptide(L)'
;MITKTDAIISLVPNCAFSLAEDGSVTWIIPETAPVTNEQIDVEYARLVAQEPIDNCKAQAVALLQATDWTTIPDVANPSASNPYLMNQGAFIAWRSQVRALAVNPVADPVFPAQPTEQWSS
;
A
#
# COMPACT_ATOMS: atom_id res chain seq x y z
N MET A 1 -1.51 11.61 2.82
CA MET A 1 -1.08 12.68 1.92
C MET A 1 0.35 13.10 2.24
N ILE A 2 1.22 13.16 1.25
CA ILE A 2 2.63 13.56 1.43
C ILE A 2 2.72 15.07 1.59
N THR A 3 3.51 15.51 2.56
CA THR A 3 3.74 16.93 2.84
C THR A 3 5.21 17.26 2.72
N LYS A 4 5.54 18.56 2.67
CA LYS A 4 6.92 19.02 2.66
C LYS A 4 7.67 18.58 3.93
N THR A 5 6.96 18.52 5.06
CA THR A 5 7.50 18.01 6.32
C THR A 5 7.99 16.56 6.16
N ASP A 6 7.20 15.73 5.49
CA ASP A 6 7.58 14.34 5.22
C ASP A 6 8.88 14.26 4.41
N ALA A 7 9.03 15.12 3.40
CA ALA A 7 10.25 15.17 2.58
C ALA A 7 11.47 15.58 3.41
N ILE A 8 11.33 16.57 4.27
CA ILE A 8 12.42 17.05 5.14
C ILE A 8 12.85 15.95 6.10
N ILE A 9 11.91 15.30 6.76
CA ILE A 9 12.20 14.22 7.71
C ILE A 9 12.84 13.02 7.01
N SER A 10 12.41 12.73 5.78
CA SER A 10 13.00 11.65 4.98
C SER A 10 14.48 11.90 4.68
N LEU A 11 14.83 13.14 4.34
CA LEU A 11 16.21 13.52 4.02
C LEU A 11 17.09 13.67 5.26
N VAL A 12 16.53 14.21 6.34
CA VAL A 12 17.28 14.53 7.55
C VAL A 12 16.51 13.99 8.76
N PRO A 13 16.68 12.71 9.10
CA PRO A 13 16.06 12.15 10.31
C PRO A 13 16.55 12.86 11.57
N ASN A 14 15.68 12.98 12.56
CA ASN A 14 16.01 13.59 13.85
C ASN A 14 16.35 15.07 13.77
N CYS A 15 15.85 15.77 12.75
CA CYS A 15 16.02 17.23 12.63
C CYS A 15 14.90 17.95 13.42
N ALA A 16 15.17 19.22 13.73
CA ALA A 16 14.17 20.13 14.24
C ALA A 16 14.15 21.36 13.34
N PHE A 17 12.97 21.79 12.93
CA PHE A 17 12.80 22.93 12.03
C PHE A 17 11.42 23.54 12.20
N SER A 18 11.28 24.76 11.66
CA SER A 18 10.00 25.45 11.58
C SER A 18 9.66 25.69 10.11
N LEU A 19 8.41 25.49 9.74
CA LEU A 19 7.94 25.66 8.37
C LEU A 19 6.93 26.81 8.34
N ALA A 20 7.24 27.85 7.55
CA ALA A 20 6.38 29.00 7.39
C ALA A 20 5.29 28.73 6.34
N GLU A 21 4.23 29.55 6.34
CA GLU A 21 3.12 29.42 5.39
C GLU A 21 3.57 29.56 3.93
N ASP A 22 4.64 30.35 3.68
CA ASP A 22 5.18 30.52 2.33
C ASP A 22 6.08 29.36 1.88
N GLY A 23 6.27 28.35 2.75
CA GLY A 23 7.08 27.18 2.47
C GLY A 23 8.55 27.33 2.87
N SER A 24 8.95 28.46 3.42
CA SER A 24 10.33 28.62 3.89
C SER A 24 10.59 27.81 5.15
N VAL A 25 11.83 27.27 5.26
CA VAL A 25 12.23 26.40 6.36
C VAL A 25 13.27 27.11 7.21
N THR A 26 13.02 27.17 8.52
CA THR A 26 13.97 27.67 9.50
C THR A 26 14.54 26.48 10.28
N TRP A 27 15.83 26.22 10.10
CA TRP A 27 16.48 25.09 10.74
C TRP A 27 16.86 25.39 12.19
N ILE A 28 16.58 24.47 13.08
CA ILE A 28 16.89 24.56 14.50
C ILE A 28 17.98 23.55 14.85
N ILE A 29 17.81 22.29 14.45
CA ILE A 29 18.80 21.23 14.62
C ILE A 29 18.89 20.47 13.31
N PRO A 30 20.02 20.51 12.58
CA PRO A 30 21.18 21.38 12.80
C PRO A 30 20.88 22.85 12.50
N GLU A 31 21.63 23.76 13.06
CA GLU A 31 21.44 25.21 12.86
C GLU A 31 21.69 25.64 11.42
N THR A 32 22.59 24.96 10.74
CA THR A 32 22.88 25.19 9.32
C THR A 32 22.10 24.18 8.48
N ALA A 33 21.43 24.65 7.44
CA ALA A 33 20.63 23.81 6.56
C ALA A 33 21.46 22.64 6.01
N PRO A 34 21.12 21.39 6.34
CA PRO A 34 21.89 20.22 5.86
C PRO A 34 21.56 19.86 4.41
N VAL A 35 20.45 20.36 3.89
CA VAL A 35 19.98 20.11 2.52
C VAL A 35 19.46 21.44 1.95
N THR A 36 19.44 21.54 0.62
CA THR A 36 18.91 22.72 -0.06
C THR A 36 17.40 22.59 -0.26
N ASN A 37 16.73 23.73 -0.51
CA ASN A 37 15.32 23.72 -0.85
C ASN A 37 15.06 22.91 -2.12
N GLU A 38 15.96 22.93 -3.08
CA GLU A 38 15.87 22.15 -4.30
C GLU A 38 15.87 20.64 -3.98
N GLN A 39 16.76 20.21 -3.07
CA GLN A 39 16.80 18.80 -2.63
C GLN A 39 15.48 18.40 -1.95
N ILE A 40 14.90 19.28 -1.16
CA ILE A 40 13.60 19.04 -0.51
C ILE A 40 12.50 18.90 -1.56
N ASP A 41 12.49 19.76 -2.57
CA ASP A 41 11.48 19.72 -3.64
C ASP A 41 11.56 18.43 -4.45
N VAL A 42 12.78 17.96 -4.75
CA VAL A 42 13.02 16.70 -5.46
C VAL A 42 12.53 15.51 -4.63
N GLU A 43 12.82 15.50 -3.33
CA GLU A 43 12.36 14.44 -2.43
C GLU A 43 10.85 14.44 -2.27
N TYR A 44 10.25 15.63 -2.16
CA TYR A 44 8.79 15.77 -2.10
C TYR A 44 8.14 15.15 -3.34
N ALA A 45 8.63 15.48 -4.53
CA ALA A 45 8.11 14.94 -5.78
C ALA A 45 8.26 13.42 -5.83
N ARG A 46 9.39 12.88 -5.35
CA ARG A 46 9.64 11.45 -5.28
C ARG A 46 8.64 10.75 -4.37
N LEU A 47 8.38 11.31 -3.18
CA LEU A 47 7.45 10.74 -2.22
C LEU A 47 6.01 10.80 -2.74
N VAL A 48 5.63 11.90 -3.39
CA VAL A 48 4.30 12.04 -4.00
C VAL A 48 4.08 10.98 -5.09
N ALA A 49 5.11 10.71 -5.91
CA ALA A 49 5.03 9.69 -6.96
C ALA A 49 5.00 8.28 -6.36
N GLN A 50 5.65 8.06 -5.22
CA GLN A 50 5.71 6.76 -4.57
C GLN A 50 4.43 6.42 -3.80
N GLU A 51 3.71 7.41 -3.27
CA GLU A 51 2.53 7.20 -2.45
C GLU A 51 1.46 6.31 -3.11
N PRO A 52 1.04 6.57 -4.37
CA PRO A 52 0.03 5.70 -4.99
C PRO A 52 0.54 4.28 -5.24
N ILE A 53 1.85 4.10 -5.44
CA ILE A 53 2.46 2.78 -5.58
C ILE A 53 2.40 2.03 -4.25
N ASP A 54 2.75 2.70 -3.15
CA ASP A 54 2.66 2.12 -1.81
C ASP A 54 1.21 1.80 -1.44
N ASN A 55 0.26 2.66 -1.80
CA ASN A 55 -1.16 2.42 -1.58
C ASN A 55 -1.66 1.21 -2.37
N CYS A 56 -1.20 1.01 -3.60
CA CYS A 56 -1.51 -0.16 -4.40
C CYS A 56 -1.05 -1.44 -3.70
N LYS A 57 0.18 -1.46 -3.22
CA LYS A 57 0.73 -2.61 -2.49
C LYS A 57 -0.07 -2.89 -1.22
N ALA A 58 -0.36 -1.86 -0.43
CA ALA A 58 -1.11 -1.99 0.82
C ALA A 58 -2.52 -2.53 0.56
N GLN A 59 -3.20 -2.04 -0.47
CA GLN A 59 -4.53 -2.50 -0.83
C GLN A 59 -4.50 -3.96 -1.28
N ALA A 60 -3.53 -4.34 -2.12
CA ALA A 60 -3.38 -5.72 -2.57
C ALA A 60 -3.12 -6.67 -1.40
N VAL A 61 -2.24 -6.30 -0.47
CA VAL A 61 -1.94 -7.11 0.73
C VAL A 61 -3.19 -7.25 1.60
N ALA A 62 -3.95 -6.17 1.79
CA ALA A 62 -5.18 -6.19 2.58
C ALA A 62 -6.24 -7.14 1.97
N LEU A 63 -6.38 -7.12 0.63
CA LEU A 63 -7.29 -8.01 -0.07
C LEU A 63 -6.88 -9.47 0.06
N LEU A 64 -5.58 -9.75 -0.01
CA LEU A 64 -5.06 -11.10 0.17
C LEU A 64 -5.29 -11.60 1.60
N GLN A 65 -5.02 -10.77 2.60
CA GLN A 65 -5.24 -11.12 4.00
C GLN A 65 -6.72 -11.38 4.29
N ALA A 66 -7.60 -10.58 3.73
CA ALA A 66 -9.05 -10.73 3.92
C ALA A 66 -9.60 -12.01 3.29
N THR A 67 -8.90 -12.60 2.30
CA THR A 67 -9.32 -13.79 1.57
C THR A 67 -8.43 -15.01 1.79
N ASP A 68 -7.46 -14.94 2.70
CA ASP A 68 -6.58 -16.08 2.99
C ASP A 68 -7.37 -17.33 3.41
N TRP A 69 -8.48 -17.15 4.11
CA TRP A 69 -9.33 -18.25 4.55
C TRP A 69 -9.86 -19.11 3.39
N THR A 70 -10.00 -18.52 2.19
CA THR A 70 -10.51 -19.25 1.02
C THR A 70 -9.53 -20.32 0.53
N THR A 71 -8.27 -20.26 0.94
CA THR A 71 -7.22 -21.20 0.52
C THR A 71 -7.06 -22.38 1.45
N ILE A 72 -7.77 -22.40 2.58
CA ILE A 72 -7.70 -23.48 3.56
C ILE A 72 -8.40 -24.71 2.94
N PRO A 73 -7.72 -25.89 2.92
CA PRO A 73 -8.25 -27.06 2.22
C PRO A 73 -9.65 -27.50 2.67
N ASP A 74 -9.97 -27.44 3.96
CA ASP A 74 -11.26 -27.93 4.46
C ASP A 74 -12.41 -26.99 4.14
N VAL A 75 -12.16 -25.72 3.84
CA VAL A 75 -13.23 -24.76 3.50
C VAL A 75 -13.92 -25.11 2.18
N ALA A 76 -13.20 -25.79 1.28
CA ALA A 76 -13.71 -26.19 -0.03
C ALA A 76 -13.83 -27.71 -0.18
N ASN A 77 -13.85 -28.43 0.94
CA ASN A 77 -13.93 -29.89 0.93
C ASN A 77 -15.34 -30.37 0.68
N PRO A 78 -15.66 -30.97 -0.49
CA PRO A 78 -17.02 -31.43 -0.80
C PRO A 78 -17.48 -32.59 0.08
N SER A 79 -16.56 -33.25 0.79
CA SER A 79 -16.88 -34.33 1.72
C SER A 79 -17.20 -33.84 3.13
N ALA A 80 -17.10 -32.53 3.38
CA ALA A 80 -17.41 -31.96 4.69
C ALA A 80 -18.91 -32.07 4.99
N SER A 81 -19.24 -32.29 6.25
CA SER A 81 -20.64 -32.37 6.69
C SER A 81 -21.31 -30.99 6.78
N ASN A 82 -20.52 -29.94 6.81
CA ASN A 82 -20.98 -28.56 6.82
C ASN A 82 -20.91 -27.96 5.42
N PRO A 83 -21.60 -26.84 5.16
CA PRO A 83 -21.47 -26.17 3.86
C PRO A 83 -20.00 -25.90 3.53
N TYR A 84 -19.65 -26.06 2.27
CA TYR A 84 -18.31 -25.81 1.78
C TYR A 84 -18.31 -24.76 0.67
N LEU A 85 -17.17 -24.11 0.46
CA LEU A 85 -17.00 -23.09 -0.57
C LEU A 85 -16.89 -23.76 -1.93
N MET A 86 -17.87 -23.50 -2.82
CA MET A 86 -17.94 -24.16 -4.13
C MET A 86 -17.04 -23.53 -5.18
N ASN A 87 -16.68 -22.26 -5.01
CA ASN A 87 -15.91 -21.50 -6.02
C ASN A 87 -14.50 -21.12 -5.56
N GLN A 88 -13.84 -21.99 -4.81
CA GLN A 88 -12.46 -21.76 -4.38
C GLN A 88 -11.54 -21.43 -5.56
N GLY A 89 -11.72 -22.11 -6.71
CA GLY A 89 -10.89 -21.88 -7.89
C GLY A 89 -10.98 -20.45 -8.38
N ALA A 90 -12.16 -19.83 -8.34
CA ALA A 90 -12.34 -18.43 -8.72
C ALA A 90 -11.57 -17.49 -7.78
N PHE A 91 -11.58 -17.77 -6.48
CA PHE A 91 -10.80 -17.00 -5.51
C PHE A 91 -9.30 -17.17 -5.73
N ILE A 92 -8.85 -18.39 -6.00
CA ILE A 92 -7.42 -18.66 -6.27
C ILE A 92 -6.96 -17.88 -7.51
N ALA A 93 -7.73 -17.88 -8.58
CA ALA A 93 -7.40 -17.16 -9.80
C ALA A 93 -7.37 -15.64 -9.55
N TRP A 94 -8.37 -15.12 -8.84
CA TRP A 94 -8.42 -13.71 -8.48
C TRP A 94 -7.25 -13.31 -7.58
N ARG A 95 -6.94 -14.11 -6.56
CA ARG A 95 -5.81 -13.88 -5.65
C ARG A 95 -4.49 -13.84 -6.39
N SER A 96 -4.32 -14.67 -7.42
CA SER A 96 -3.11 -14.65 -8.25
C SER A 96 -2.92 -13.30 -8.92
N GLN A 97 -4.00 -12.70 -9.43
CA GLN A 97 -3.96 -11.37 -10.05
C GLN A 97 -3.67 -10.28 -9.03
N VAL A 98 -4.27 -10.36 -7.84
CA VAL A 98 -4.03 -9.39 -6.76
C VAL A 98 -2.58 -9.52 -6.26
N ARG A 99 -2.05 -10.73 -6.15
CA ARG A 99 -0.67 -10.96 -5.75
C ARG A 99 0.31 -10.32 -6.71
N ALA A 100 0.02 -10.33 -8.01
CA ALA A 100 0.86 -9.67 -9.00
C ALA A 100 0.97 -8.17 -8.70
N LEU A 101 -0.12 -7.54 -8.28
CA LEU A 101 -0.13 -6.12 -7.88
C LEU A 101 0.58 -5.88 -6.54
N ALA A 102 0.59 -6.87 -5.65
CA ALA A 102 1.33 -6.76 -4.39
C ALA A 102 2.86 -6.86 -4.61
N VAL A 103 3.29 -7.70 -5.55
CA VAL A 103 4.70 -7.92 -5.87
C VAL A 103 5.24 -6.80 -6.75
N ASN A 104 4.44 -6.33 -7.72
CA ASN A 104 4.81 -5.27 -8.67
C ASN A 104 3.75 -4.17 -8.63
N PRO A 105 3.69 -3.36 -7.55
CA PRO A 105 2.69 -2.33 -7.42
C PRO A 105 2.87 -1.22 -8.46
N VAL A 106 1.75 -0.64 -8.89
CA VAL A 106 1.72 0.44 -9.88
C VAL A 106 0.93 1.63 -9.34
N ALA A 107 1.15 2.80 -9.94
CA ALA A 107 0.49 4.04 -9.49
C ALA A 107 -1.02 4.04 -9.78
N ASP A 108 -1.44 3.41 -10.89
CA ASP A 108 -2.84 3.39 -11.33
C ASP A 108 -3.32 1.94 -11.44
N PRO A 109 -3.49 1.22 -10.30
CA PRO A 109 -3.87 -0.19 -10.36
C PRO A 109 -5.33 -0.35 -10.77
N VAL A 110 -5.60 -1.42 -11.52
CA VAL A 110 -6.95 -1.88 -11.79
C VAL A 110 -7.10 -3.22 -11.08
N PHE A 111 -7.80 -3.23 -9.96
CA PHE A 111 -8.04 -4.46 -9.21
C PHE A 111 -9.17 -5.23 -9.87
N PRO A 112 -9.00 -6.55 -10.11
CA PRO A 112 -10.10 -7.37 -10.64
C PRO A 112 -11.23 -7.47 -9.61
N ALA A 113 -12.44 -7.68 -10.09
CA ALA A 113 -13.59 -7.83 -9.22
C ALA A 113 -13.44 -9.09 -8.36
N GLN A 114 -13.61 -8.95 -7.02
CA GLN A 114 -13.53 -10.08 -6.12
C GLN A 114 -14.71 -11.01 -6.36
N PRO A 115 -14.47 -12.34 -6.45
CA PRO A 115 -15.59 -13.30 -6.58
C PRO A 115 -16.53 -13.23 -5.38
N THR A 116 -17.80 -13.52 -5.63
CA THR A 116 -18.79 -13.67 -4.56
C THR A 116 -18.74 -15.11 -4.06
N GLU A 117 -18.74 -15.29 -2.74
CA GLU A 117 -18.72 -16.60 -2.13
C GLU A 117 -19.95 -17.42 -2.58
N GLN A 118 -19.71 -18.67 -2.99
CA GLN A 118 -20.77 -19.61 -3.34
C GLN A 118 -20.63 -20.83 -2.44
N TRP A 119 -21.62 -21.00 -1.57
CA TRP A 119 -21.61 -22.07 -0.59
C TRP A 119 -22.54 -23.20 -1.04
N SER A 120 -22.14 -24.44 -0.67
CA SER A 120 -23.02 -25.60 -0.88
C SER A 120 -24.27 -25.48 0.01
N SER A 121 -25.33 -26.12 -0.39
CA SER A 121 -26.57 -26.12 0.39
C SER A 121 -26.55 -27.08 1.57
#